data_a60373467f165ef582bb851eb68bd3a4
#
_entry.id   a60373467f165ef582bb851eb68bd3a4
#
_cell.length_a   1.000
_cell.length_b   1.000
_cell.length_c   1.000
_cell.angle_alpha   90.00
_cell.angle_beta   90.00
_cell.angle_gamma   90.00
#
_symmetry.space_group_name_H-M   'P 1'
#
loop_
_entity.id
_entity.type
_entity.pdbx_description
1 polymer ?
#
loop_
_entity_poly.entity_id
_entity_poly.type
_entity_poly.pdbx_seq_one_letter_code
_entity_poly.pdbx_strand_id
1 'polypeptide(L)'
;MLRRTFLMLATSIATACAASQASAACSPDYTGVTLTVASQTGPYIASALKLGADEWAKKTCGKVNVVEFPWSELYPKIATSLTASDATFDLVSFAPGWLPDFVPYLSEMPKEMQSGKDWDDIEPAYRERLMVWEGKIYSQSMDGDVHTYTYRMDLFSDPKEKDASKAKYGYDLAPPKTWKQYLDIAEFFQRPDKGLWGTAEAFRRGGQQFWFFFSHAAAYTNNPNYPGAMFFDPETMDAQINNPGWVKGLEEYIRASKLGPPNALNFSFGEVNAAVAGGQVAESIGWGDTGVIAADPKQSKISGKVGSAMLPGSDEIWNAKTKKWDKFPAVQPGPFMAFGGWQIAVPKVGKNQQAAWDFVKTLTSPDVSGQAAITGGSGVNPYRKSHTANLQLWSKIFTPEEAKQYLGAQADSINAKNVALDMRLPGYFSYTEVVEIELGKAVAGQTTPQAALDAVAKEWNRLTDEFGRAKQLAAYRAAMGLPAKK
;
A
#
# COMPACT_ATOMS: atom_id res chain seq x y z
N MET A 1 -68.94 -28.05 68.00
CA MET A 1 -68.02 -26.97 68.37
C MET A 1 -67.20 -26.68 67.16
N LEU A 2 -67.55 -25.61 66.39
CA LEU A 2 -66.90 -25.21 65.19
C LEU A 2 -65.74 -24.23 65.51
N ARG A 3 -64.54 -24.54 65.03
CA ARG A 3 -63.43 -23.56 64.95
C ARG A 3 -63.28 -23.08 63.52
N ARG A 4 -63.56 -21.82 63.29
CA ARG A 4 -63.30 -21.10 62.03
C ARG A 4 -61.85 -20.66 62.03
N THR A 5 -61.08 -21.08 61.01
CA THR A 5 -59.73 -20.60 60.74
C THR A 5 -59.81 -19.49 59.69
N PHE A 6 -59.33 -18.29 60.01
CA PHE A 6 -59.17 -17.16 59.07
C PHE A 6 -57.88 -17.33 58.28
N LEU A 7 -57.97 -17.31 56.94
CA LEU A 7 -56.84 -17.27 56.05
C LEU A 7 -56.61 -15.79 55.67
N MET A 8 -55.48 -15.21 56.08
CA MET A 8 -55.05 -13.90 55.60
C MET A 8 -54.27 -14.08 54.27
N LEU A 9 -54.81 -13.51 53.21
CA LEU A 9 -54.10 -13.39 51.91
C LEU A 9 -53.19 -12.17 51.98
N ALA A 10 -51.88 -12.39 52.00
CA ALA A 10 -50.90 -11.34 51.85
C ALA A 10 -50.62 -11.13 50.38
N THR A 11 -51.07 -10.02 49.81
CA THR A 11 -50.79 -9.59 48.41
C THR A 11 -49.43 -8.90 48.37
N SER A 12 -48.41 -9.60 47.87
CA SER A 12 -47.10 -9.04 47.62
C SER A 12 -47.14 -8.29 46.29
N ILE A 13 -47.07 -6.95 46.32
CA ILE A 13 -46.87 -6.08 45.14
C ILE A 13 -45.39 -6.14 44.81
N ALA A 14 -45.02 -6.94 43.77
CA ALA A 14 -43.68 -6.89 43.16
C ALA A 14 -43.58 -5.67 42.27
N THR A 15 -42.91 -4.62 42.75
CA THR A 15 -42.53 -3.46 41.94
C THR A 15 -41.39 -3.87 40.99
N ALA A 16 -41.73 -4.16 39.73
CA ALA A 16 -40.75 -4.40 38.70
C ALA A 16 -40.06 -3.03 38.37
N CYS A 17 -38.88 -2.81 38.90
CA CYS A 17 -37.97 -1.78 38.40
C CYS A 17 -37.49 -2.18 37.00
N ALA A 18 -38.19 -1.69 35.99
CA ALA A 18 -37.64 -1.70 34.64
C ALA A 18 -36.43 -0.74 34.63
N ALA A 19 -35.23 -1.28 34.77
CA ALA A 19 -34.01 -0.58 34.49
C ALA A 19 -34.02 -0.28 32.98
N SER A 20 -34.47 0.92 32.60
CA SER A 20 -34.21 1.46 31.27
C SER A 20 -32.71 1.54 31.14
N GLN A 21 -32.10 0.65 30.35
CA GLN A 21 -30.77 0.85 29.87
C GLN A 21 -30.79 2.17 29.06
N ALA A 22 -30.31 3.24 29.66
CA ALA A 22 -30.06 4.47 28.97
C ALA A 22 -29.05 4.13 27.88
N SER A 23 -29.51 4.00 26.63
CA SER A 23 -28.63 3.98 25.47
C SER A 23 -27.78 5.23 25.60
N ALA A 24 -26.45 5.08 25.61
CA ALA A 24 -25.54 6.21 25.62
C ALA A 24 -25.91 7.11 24.43
N ALA A 25 -26.26 8.37 24.70
CA ALA A 25 -26.63 9.31 23.66
C ALA A 25 -25.43 9.48 22.69
N CYS A 26 -25.70 9.43 21.41
CA CYS A 26 -24.66 9.63 20.38
C CYS A 26 -24.01 11.02 20.52
N SER A 27 -22.68 11.09 20.44
CA SER A 27 -21.96 12.35 20.56
C SER A 27 -20.70 12.36 19.68
N PRO A 28 -20.65 13.23 18.67
CA PRO A 28 -21.76 14.05 18.15
C PRO A 28 -22.92 13.20 17.64
N ASP A 29 -24.13 13.75 17.59
CA ASP A 29 -25.31 13.05 17.06
C ASP A 29 -25.46 13.30 15.55
N TYR A 30 -25.22 12.26 14.77
CA TYR A 30 -25.43 12.24 13.32
C TYR A 30 -26.58 11.30 12.90
N THR A 31 -27.59 11.15 13.77
CA THR A 31 -28.80 10.39 13.43
C THR A 31 -29.43 10.92 12.12
N GLY A 32 -29.69 10.01 11.17
CA GLY A 32 -30.22 10.36 9.84
C GLY A 32 -29.16 10.77 8.80
N VAL A 33 -27.89 10.97 9.20
CA VAL A 33 -26.81 11.22 8.26
C VAL A 33 -26.30 9.89 7.70
N THR A 34 -26.22 9.79 6.37
CA THR A 34 -25.55 8.69 5.67
C THR A 34 -24.47 9.27 4.78
N LEU A 35 -23.21 8.92 5.05
CA LEU A 35 -22.06 9.28 4.23
C LEU A 35 -21.86 8.21 3.16
N THR A 36 -21.46 8.60 1.96
CA THR A 36 -21.11 7.69 0.87
C THR A 36 -19.63 7.84 0.55
N VAL A 37 -18.86 6.72 0.57
CA VAL A 37 -17.42 6.70 0.27
C VAL A 37 -17.14 5.80 -0.93
N ALA A 38 -16.39 6.31 -1.91
CA ALA A 38 -15.87 5.52 -3.03
C ALA A 38 -14.61 4.75 -2.60
N SER A 39 -14.52 3.46 -2.94
CA SER A 39 -13.40 2.58 -2.60
C SER A 39 -13.12 1.54 -3.69
N GLN A 40 -11.96 0.89 -3.60
CA GLN A 40 -11.64 -0.27 -4.42
C GLN A 40 -12.49 -1.49 -4.01
N THR A 41 -12.90 -2.29 -5.00
CA THR A 41 -13.58 -3.58 -4.80
C THR A 41 -12.66 -4.59 -4.12
N GLY A 42 -13.26 -5.39 -3.25
CA GLY A 42 -12.61 -6.48 -2.52
C GLY A 42 -12.39 -6.15 -1.04
N PRO A 43 -11.75 -7.04 -0.28
CA PRO A 43 -11.54 -6.82 1.14
C PRO A 43 -10.57 -5.66 1.42
N TYR A 44 -9.62 -5.44 0.51
CA TYR A 44 -8.59 -4.40 0.64
C TYR A 44 -9.23 -3.01 0.70
N ILE A 45 -8.88 -2.23 1.72
CA ILE A 45 -9.38 -0.89 2.01
C ILE A 45 -10.89 -0.86 2.34
N ALA A 46 -11.75 -1.51 1.56
CA ALA A 46 -13.18 -1.52 1.82
C ALA A 46 -13.53 -2.14 3.19
N SER A 47 -12.81 -3.19 3.65
CA SER A 47 -13.04 -3.75 4.99
C SER A 47 -12.58 -2.81 6.10
N ALA A 48 -11.49 -2.05 5.91
CA ALA A 48 -11.05 -1.02 6.86
C ALA A 48 -12.07 0.12 6.95
N LEU A 49 -12.61 0.56 5.81
CA LEU A 49 -13.68 1.55 5.76
C LEU A 49 -14.94 1.06 6.49
N LYS A 50 -15.32 -0.20 6.32
CA LYS A 50 -16.47 -0.82 7.01
C LYS A 50 -16.22 -0.93 8.52
N LEU A 51 -15.01 -1.33 8.93
CA LEU A 51 -14.62 -1.32 10.36
C LEU A 51 -14.74 0.09 10.95
N GLY A 52 -14.19 1.09 10.28
CA GLY A 52 -14.32 2.50 10.70
C GLY A 52 -15.78 2.97 10.75
N ALA A 53 -16.61 2.53 9.79
CA ALA A 53 -18.03 2.82 9.72
C ALA A 53 -18.80 2.27 10.93
N ASP A 54 -18.50 1.03 11.33
CA ASP A 54 -19.12 0.40 12.48
C ASP A 54 -18.75 1.13 13.79
N GLU A 55 -17.48 1.52 13.96
CA GLU A 55 -17.01 2.27 15.12
C GLU A 55 -17.60 3.70 15.16
N TRP A 56 -17.68 4.35 14.02
CA TRP A 56 -18.28 5.67 13.90
C TRP A 56 -19.79 5.63 14.19
N ALA A 57 -20.51 4.64 13.66
CA ALA A 57 -21.94 4.46 13.90
C ALA A 57 -22.27 4.22 15.39
N LYS A 58 -21.47 3.42 16.10
CA LYS A 58 -21.61 3.18 17.55
C LYS A 58 -21.49 4.48 18.34
N LYS A 59 -20.61 5.39 17.93
CA LYS A 59 -20.32 6.64 18.61
C LYS A 59 -21.32 7.74 18.26
N THR A 60 -21.77 7.81 17.00
CA THR A 60 -22.44 8.98 16.44
C THR A 60 -23.86 8.75 15.94
N CYS A 61 -24.33 7.49 15.87
CA CYS A 61 -25.58 7.08 15.23
C CYS A 61 -25.69 7.39 13.73
N GLY A 62 -24.62 7.87 13.10
CA GLY A 62 -24.54 8.05 11.65
C GLY A 62 -24.33 6.72 10.90
N LYS A 63 -24.38 6.77 9.58
CA LYS A 63 -24.16 5.60 8.71
C LYS A 63 -23.15 5.94 7.62
N VAL A 64 -22.37 4.92 7.20
CA VAL A 64 -21.45 5.04 6.06
C VAL A 64 -21.77 3.94 5.06
N ASN A 65 -21.96 4.32 3.81
CA ASN A 65 -22.14 3.44 2.67
C ASN A 65 -20.86 3.39 1.85
N VAL A 66 -20.23 2.21 1.74
CA VAL A 66 -19.01 1.99 0.94
C VAL A 66 -19.43 1.52 -0.44
N VAL A 67 -19.13 2.32 -1.46
CA VAL A 67 -19.38 1.99 -2.87
C VAL A 67 -18.08 1.55 -3.50
N GLU A 68 -18.03 0.31 -3.95
CA GLU A 68 -16.82 -0.36 -4.41
C GLU A 68 -16.74 -0.41 -5.94
N PHE A 69 -15.57 -0.09 -6.49
CA PHE A 69 -15.25 -0.14 -7.91
C PHE A 69 -13.99 -0.97 -8.17
N PRO A 70 -13.88 -1.71 -9.28
CA PRO A 70 -12.61 -2.29 -9.71
C PRO A 70 -11.51 -1.22 -9.80
N TRP A 71 -10.25 -1.59 -9.54
CA TRP A 71 -9.11 -0.66 -9.58
C TRP A 71 -9.10 0.19 -10.87
N SER A 72 -9.28 -0.45 -12.02
CA SER A 72 -9.28 0.23 -13.33
C SER A 72 -10.42 1.23 -13.53
N GLU A 73 -11.49 1.16 -12.73
CA GLU A 73 -12.65 2.04 -12.82
C GLU A 73 -12.67 3.12 -11.72
N LEU A 74 -11.96 2.91 -10.61
CA LEU A 74 -12.05 3.76 -9.43
C LEU A 74 -11.66 5.22 -9.75
N TYR A 75 -10.49 5.42 -10.39
CA TYR A 75 -10.05 6.76 -10.77
C TYR A 75 -11.08 7.49 -11.67
N PRO A 76 -11.51 6.94 -12.81
CA PRO A 76 -12.48 7.63 -13.67
C PRO A 76 -13.83 7.86 -13.00
N LYS A 77 -14.29 6.97 -12.11
CA LYS A 77 -15.55 7.18 -11.35
C LYS A 77 -15.44 8.36 -10.39
N ILE A 78 -14.34 8.44 -9.63
CA ILE A 78 -14.07 9.56 -8.72
C ILE A 78 -13.89 10.85 -9.52
N ALA A 79 -13.05 10.86 -10.55
CA ALA A 79 -12.79 12.04 -11.38
C ALA A 79 -14.06 12.60 -12.01
N THR A 80 -14.92 11.73 -12.54
CA THR A 80 -16.22 12.14 -13.12
C THR A 80 -17.12 12.81 -12.08
N SER A 81 -17.28 12.22 -10.90
CA SER A 81 -18.10 12.79 -9.83
C SER A 81 -17.54 14.15 -9.36
N LEU A 82 -16.22 14.22 -9.14
CA LEU A 82 -15.58 15.46 -8.70
C LEU A 82 -15.72 16.61 -9.73
N THR A 83 -15.53 16.31 -11.02
CA THR A 83 -15.62 17.32 -12.10
C THR A 83 -17.06 17.74 -12.38
N ALA A 84 -18.02 16.82 -12.27
CA ALA A 84 -19.44 17.14 -12.39
C ALA A 84 -19.98 17.95 -11.20
N SER A 85 -19.24 17.98 -10.08
CA SER A 85 -19.66 18.62 -8.83
C SER A 85 -21.02 18.10 -8.35
N ASP A 86 -21.27 16.79 -8.51
CA ASP A 86 -22.60 16.19 -8.28
C ASP A 86 -22.82 15.69 -6.84
N ALA A 87 -21.80 15.78 -5.97
CA ALA A 87 -21.85 15.31 -4.59
C ALA A 87 -22.28 13.82 -4.44
N THR A 88 -21.98 12.98 -5.44
CA THR A 88 -22.25 11.53 -5.38
C THR A 88 -21.54 10.87 -4.20
N PHE A 89 -20.33 11.34 -3.88
CA PHE A 89 -19.55 10.87 -2.76
C PHE A 89 -19.32 11.98 -1.73
N ASP A 90 -19.55 11.67 -0.44
CA ASP A 90 -19.13 12.52 0.68
C ASP A 90 -17.63 12.35 0.98
N LEU A 91 -17.06 11.18 0.62
CA LEU A 91 -15.64 10.85 0.78
C LEU A 91 -15.15 10.05 -0.42
N VAL A 92 -13.86 10.20 -0.72
CA VAL A 92 -13.18 9.43 -1.75
C VAL A 92 -11.90 8.82 -1.19
N SER A 93 -11.69 7.50 -1.38
CA SER A 93 -10.42 6.85 -1.09
C SER A 93 -9.64 6.64 -2.38
N PHE A 94 -8.33 6.96 -2.37
CA PHE A 94 -7.54 7.03 -3.60
C PHE A 94 -6.03 6.88 -3.36
N ALA A 95 -5.29 6.59 -4.44
CA ALA A 95 -3.83 6.55 -4.42
C ALA A 95 -3.24 7.98 -4.37
N PRO A 96 -2.19 8.26 -3.58
CA PRO A 96 -1.57 9.59 -3.47
C PRO A 96 -1.16 10.21 -4.81
N GLY A 97 -0.81 9.40 -5.81
CA GLY A 97 -0.50 9.86 -7.16
C GLY A 97 -1.64 10.61 -7.85
N TRP A 98 -2.91 10.35 -7.44
CA TRP A 98 -4.10 11.01 -8.00
C TRP A 98 -4.42 12.35 -7.31
N LEU A 99 -3.82 12.62 -6.16
CA LEU A 99 -4.09 13.84 -5.39
C LEU A 99 -3.96 15.13 -6.23
N PRO A 100 -2.93 15.31 -7.07
CA PRO A 100 -2.79 16.52 -7.89
C PRO A 100 -3.99 16.80 -8.79
N ASP A 101 -4.62 15.76 -9.33
CA ASP A 101 -5.80 15.89 -10.19
C ASP A 101 -7.06 16.21 -9.39
N PHE A 102 -7.14 15.78 -8.14
CA PHE A 102 -8.32 15.91 -7.29
C PHE A 102 -8.34 17.18 -6.43
N VAL A 103 -7.18 17.75 -6.10
CA VAL A 103 -7.04 18.95 -5.25
C VAL A 103 -8.00 20.10 -5.62
N PRO A 104 -8.26 20.44 -6.90
CA PRO A 104 -9.22 21.50 -7.23
C PRO A 104 -10.62 21.28 -6.66
N TYR A 105 -10.98 20.04 -6.39
CA TYR A 105 -12.32 19.61 -5.97
C TYR A 105 -12.38 19.16 -4.50
N LEU A 106 -11.26 19.06 -3.80
CA LEU A 106 -11.18 18.58 -2.41
C LEU A 106 -11.20 19.74 -1.41
N SER A 107 -11.86 19.54 -0.28
CA SER A 107 -11.76 20.42 0.88
C SER A 107 -10.38 20.30 1.52
N GLU A 108 -9.82 21.42 1.97
CA GLU A 108 -8.63 21.40 2.83
C GLU A 108 -8.99 20.77 4.17
N MET A 109 -8.08 19.92 4.69
CA MET A 109 -8.25 19.30 6.01
C MET A 109 -8.43 20.36 7.10
N PRO A 110 -9.39 20.20 8.04
CA PRO A 110 -9.58 21.11 9.16
C PRO A 110 -8.29 21.30 9.98
N LYS A 111 -8.00 22.53 10.38
CA LYS A 111 -6.75 22.88 11.09
C LYS A 111 -6.59 22.15 12.42
N GLU A 112 -7.69 21.87 13.11
CA GLU A 112 -7.74 21.11 14.34
C GLU A 112 -7.28 19.64 14.18
N MET A 113 -7.34 19.09 12.95
CA MET A 113 -6.83 17.76 12.63
C MET A 113 -5.33 17.74 12.27
N GLN A 114 -4.72 18.92 12.06
CA GLN A 114 -3.32 19.07 11.64
C GLN A 114 -2.37 19.29 12.81
N SER A 115 -2.74 18.90 14.03
CA SER A 115 -1.92 19.04 15.24
C SER A 115 -2.34 18.06 16.32
N GLY A 116 -1.51 17.94 17.35
CA GLY A 116 -1.77 17.07 18.50
C GLY A 116 -1.24 15.66 18.34
N LYS A 117 -1.48 14.83 19.35
CA LYS A 117 -0.88 13.50 19.47
C LYS A 117 -1.19 12.58 18.27
N ASP A 118 -2.43 12.57 17.80
CA ASP A 118 -2.85 11.70 16.69
C ASP A 118 -2.19 12.12 15.37
N TRP A 119 -1.97 13.43 15.17
CA TRP A 119 -1.25 13.98 14.04
C TRP A 119 0.24 13.64 14.10
N ASP A 120 0.88 13.86 15.26
CA ASP A 120 2.31 13.62 15.49
C ASP A 120 2.67 12.13 15.44
N ASP A 121 1.69 11.26 15.66
CA ASP A 121 1.80 9.80 15.58
C ASP A 121 1.92 9.29 14.14
N ILE A 122 1.42 10.03 13.14
CA ILE A 122 1.58 9.67 11.74
C ILE A 122 3.05 9.79 11.35
N GLU A 123 3.61 8.78 10.68
CA GLU A 123 5.00 8.82 10.22
C GLU A 123 5.23 10.01 9.26
N PRO A 124 6.35 10.75 9.40
CA PRO A 124 6.62 11.95 8.60
C PRO A 124 6.56 11.72 7.09
N ALA A 125 6.97 10.55 6.61
CA ALA A 125 6.95 10.22 5.20
C ALA A 125 5.54 10.34 4.59
N TYR A 126 4.50 9.96 5.33
CA TYR A 126 3.11 10.11 4.90
C TYR A 126 2.61 11.52 5.12
N ARG A 127 2.75 12.02 6.35
CA ARG A 127 2.22 13.32 6.79
C ARG A 127 2.77 14.50 6.00
N GLU A 128 4.09 14.51 5.76
CA GLU A 128 4.79 15.66 5.17
C GLU A 128 4.96 15.57 3.67
N ARG A 129 4.81 14.36 3.10
CA ARG A 129 5.05 14.12 1.66
C ARG A 129 3.77 13.78 0.90
N LEU A 130 2.96 12.84 1.40
CA LEU A 130 1.86 12.27 0.61
C LEU A 130 0.52 12.99 0.81
N MET A 131 0.27 13.54 2.00
CA MET A 131 -0.97 14.27 2.32
C MET A 131 -0.96 15.73 1.85
N VAL A 132 0.23 16.26 1.51
CA VAL A 132 0.47 17.67 1.21
C VAL A 132 0.50 17.91 -0.29
N TRP A 133 -0.16 18.98 -0.74
CA TRP A 133 -0.04 19.53 -2.08
C TRP A 133 0.02 21.07 -2.01
N GLU A 134 1.05 21.66 -2.62
CA GLU A 134 1.28 23.13 -2.61
C GLU A 134 1.20 23.75 -1.20
N GLY A 135 1.78 23.04 -0.21
CA GLY A 135 1.84 23.50 1.18
C GLY A 135 0.53 23.36 1.98
N LYS A 136 -0.50 22.75 1.43
CA LYS A 136 -1.78 22.51 2.08
C LYS A 136 -2.09 21.03 2.18
N ILE A 137 -2.90 20.63 3.15
CA ILE A 137 -3.28 19.25 3.41
C ILE A 137 -4.71 19.03 2.94
N TYR A 138 -4.90 18.06 2.03
CA TYR A 138 -6.21 17.78 1.43
C TYR A 138 -6.72 16.37 1.71
N SER A 139 -5.88 15.51 2.24
CA SER A 139 -6.22 14.12 2.49
C SER A 139 -5.63 13.64 3.81
N GLN A 140 -6.16 12.54 4.31
CA GLN A 140 -5.63 11.82 5.47
C GLN A 140 -5.12 10.46 4.99
N SER A 141 -3.87 10.09 5.38
CA SER A 141 -3.40 8.71 5.19
C SER A 141 -4.25 7.76 6.01
N MET A 142 -4.73 6.71 5.38
CA MET A 142 -5.45 5.62 6.04
C MET A 142 -4.73 4.28 5.94
N ASP A 143 -3.58 4.27 5.27
CA ASP A 143 -2.76 3.12 4.97
C ASP A 143 -1.31 3.56 4.75
N GLY A 144 -0.34 2.63 4.90
CA GLY A 144 1.10 2.89 4.89
C GLY A 144 1.89 1.98 3.96
N ASP A 145 1.59 1.98 2.69
CA ASP A 145 2.20 1.08 1.73
C ASP A 145 3.68 1.35 1.47
N VAL A 146 4.43 0.27 1.56
CA VAL A 146 5.79 0.12 1.06
C VAL A 146 5.96 -1.34 0.63
N HIS A 147 6.58 -1.60 -0.52
CA HIS A 147 6.90 -2.97 -0.88
C HIS A 147 8.01 -3.52 0.01
N THR A 148 7.81 -4.74 0.47
CA THR A 148 8.76 -5.52 1.26
C THR A 148 8.95 -6.89 0.64
N TYR A 149 10.01 -7.56 1.04
CA TYR A 149 10.29 -8.95 0.70
C TYR A 149 9.69 -9.89 1.75
N THR A 150 8.98 -10.91 1.31
CA THR A 150 8.37 -11.96 2.16
C THR A 150 8.92 -13.32 1.77
N TYR A 151 9.25 -14.18 2.74
CA TYR A 151 9.86 -15.48 2.47
C TYR A 151 9.46 -16.58 3.47
N ARG A 152 9.70 -17.81 3.11
CA ARG A 152 9.47 -19.01 3.91
C ARG A 152 10.65 -19.26 4.87
N MET A 153 10.51 -18.84 6.14
CA MET A 153 11.55 -19.04 7.16
C MET A 153 11.92 -20.52 7.36
N ASP A 154 10.95 -21.43 7.25
CA ASP A 154 11.21 -22.87 7.37
C ASP A 154 12.12 -23.42 6.27
N LEU A 155 11.95 -22.95 5.03
CA LEU A 155 12.84 -23.32 3.92
C LEU A 155 14.25 -22.70 4.10
N PHE A 156 14.31 -21.44 4.51
CA PHE A 156 15.58 -20.72 4.68
C PHE A 156 16.35 -21.15 5.92
N SER A 157 15.71 -21.79 6.90
CA SER A 157 16.36 -22.31 8.10
C SER A 157 16.77 -23.79 7.99
N ASP A 158 16.28 -24.52 6.99
CA ASP A 158 16.63 -25.94 6.79
C ASP A 158 18.13 -26.09 6.47
N PRO A 159 18.91 -26.83 7.28
CA PRO A 159 20.35 -27.04 7.05
C PRO A 159 20.67 -27.63 5.68
N LYS A 160 19.84 -28.54 5.16
CA LYS A 160 20.04 -29.15 3.84
C LYS A 160 19.88 -28.15 2.72
N GLU A 161 18.86 -27.26 2.83
CA GLU A 161 18.64 -26.21 1.84
C GLU A 161 19.78 -25.17 1.89
N LYS A 162 20.26 -24.81 3.08
CA LYS A 162 21.41 -23.92 3.26
C LYS A 162 22.68 -24.48 2.60
N ASP A 163 23.00 -25.73 2.89
CA ASP A 163 24.18 -26.35 2.32
C ASP A 163 24.10 -26.48 0.81
N ALA A 164 22.95 -26.89 0.27
CA ALA A 164 22.72 -27.04 -1.16
C ALA A 164 22.76 -25.69 -1.90
N SER A 165 22.13 -24.67 -1.34
CA SER A 165 22.16 -23.31 -1.92
C SER A 165 23.58 -22.74 -1.92
N LYS A 166 24.32 -22.87 -0.80
CA LYS A 166 25.70 -22.41 -0.69
C LYS A 166 26.61 -23.13 -1.66
N ALA A 167 26.42 -24.44 -1.83
CA ALA A 167 27.17 -25.21 -2.81
C ALA A 167 26.91 -24.76 -4.26
N LYS A 168 25.65 -24.36 -4.56
CA LYS A 168 25.27 -23.93 -5.91
C LYS A 168 25.70 -22.48 -6.22
N TYR A 169 25.53 -21.56 -5.28
CA TYR A 169 25.68 -20.12 -5.54
C TYR A 169 26.87 -19.46 -4.85
N GLY A 170 27.54 -20.14 -3.91
CA GLY A 170 28.74 -19.66 -3.22
C GLY A 170 28.48 -18.68 -2.06
N TYR A 171 27.23 -18.47 -1.66
CA TYR A 171 26.85 -17.64 -0.52
C TYR A 171 25.75 -18.29 0.32
N ASP A 172 25.60 -17.83 1.57
CA ASP A 172 24.65 -18.39 2.51
C ASP A 172 23.21 -18.06 2.09
N LEU A 173 22.29 -19.03 2.23
CA LEU A 173 20.86 -18.81 2.04
C LEU A 173 20.32 -17.91 3.15
N ALA A 174 19.94 -16.69 2.78
CA ALA A 174 19.41 -15.63 3.64
C ALA A 174 18.54 -14.68 2.78
N PRO A 175 17.75 -13.77 3.39
CA PRO A 175 17.06 -12.75 2.64
C PRO A 175 18.00 -12.01 1.67
N PRO A 176 17.62 -11.86 0.40
CA PRO A 176 18.50 -11.37 -0.66
C PRO A 176 18.89 -9.91 -0.43
N LYS A 177 20.15 -9.58 -0.63
CA LYS A 177 20.64 -8.21 -0.63
C LYS A 177 20.56 -7.56 -2.01
N THR A 178 20.57 -8.36 -3.07
CA THR A 178 20.50 -7.90 -4.47
C THR A 178 19.42 -8.67 -5.23
N TRP A 179 18.90 -8.05 -6.29
CA TRP A 179 17.93 -8.72 -7.17
C TRP A 179 18.50 -9.97 -7.84
N LYS A 180 19.82 -10.00 -8.08
CA LYS A 180 20.46 -11.23 -8.53
C LYS A 180 20.29 -12.37 -7.52
N GLN A 181 20.51 -12.10 -6.23
CA GLN A 181 20.32 -13.11 -5.18
C GLN A 181 18.83 -13.52 -5.06
N TYR A 182 17.89 -12.58 -5.19
CA TYR A 182 16.46 -12.89 -5.24
C TYR A 182 16.14 -13.90 -6.35
N LEU A 183 16.60 -13.63 -7.58
CA LEU A 183 16.36 -14.55 -8.70
C LEU A 183 17.10 -15.88 -8.57
N ASP A 184 18.28 -15.90 -7.99
CA ASP A 184 19.03 -17.15 -7.70
C ASP A 184 18.28 -18.02 -6.68
N ILE A 185 17.71 -17.41 -5.63
CA ILE A 185 16.91 -18.08 -4.60
C ILE A 185 15.60 -18.60 -5.22
N ALA A 186 14.91 -17.78 -6.02
CA ALA A 186 13.72 -18.19 -6.72
C ALA A 186 13.99 -19.40 -7.63
N GLU A 187 15.08 -19.38 -8.40
CA GLU A 187 15.51 -20.51 -9.23
C GLU A 187 15.86 -21.75 -8.40
N PHE A 188 16.49 -21.57 -7.24
CA PHE A 188 16.85 -22.67 -6.35
C PHE A 188 15.63 -23.44 -5.83
N PHE A 189 14.55 -22.72 -5.49
CA PHE A 189 13.32 -23.31 -4.98
C PHE A 189 12.30 -23.68 -6.06
N GLN A 190 12.65 -23.56 -7.34
CA GLN A 190 11.77 -23.98 -8.44
C GLN A 190 11.62 -25.50 -8.49
N ARG A 191 10.58 -26.04 -7.86
CA ARG A 191 10.29 -27.48 -7.69
C ARG A 191 8.82 -27.76 -8.01
N PRO A 192 8.39 -27.61 -9.29
CA PRO A 192 6.99 -27.74 -9.68
C PRO A 192 6.40 -29.13 -9.40
N ASP A 193 7.24 -30.17 -9.44
CA ASP A 193 6.89 -31.55 -9.04
C ASP A 193 6.44 -31.68 -7.57
N LYS A 194 6.86 -30.74 -6.72
CA LYS A 194 6.48 -30.64 -5.30
C LYS A 194 5.42 -29.56 -5.02
N GLY A 195 4.91 -28.90 -6.06
CA GLY A 195 3.98 -27.77 -5.93
C GLY A 195 4.61 -26.55 -5.27
N LEU A 196 5.94 -26.39 -5.40
CA LEU A 196 6.71 -25.24 -4.90
C LEU A 196 7.36 -24.52 -6.07
N TRP A 197 7.10 -23.22 -6.18
CA TRP A 197 7.73 -22.32 -7.13
C TRP A 197 8.62 -21.32 -6.43
N GLY A 198 9.51 -20.69 -7.18
CA GLY A 198 10.46 -19.74 -6.63
C GLY A 198 9.76 -18.52 -6.03
N THR A 199 9.01 -17.78 -6.85
CA THR A 199 8.39 -16.53 -6.43
C THR A 199 6.99 -16.36 -7.00
N ALA A 200 6.23 -15.37 -6.48
CA ALA A 200 5.01 -14.85 -7.07
C ALA A 200 5.03 -13.32 -7.02
N GLU A 201 4.72 -12.71 -8.16
CA GLU A 201 4.55 -11.27 -8.30
C GLU A 201 3.32 -10.97 -9.17
N ALA A 202 2.81 -9.73 -9.16
CA ALA A 202 1.71 -9.35 -10.03
C ALA A 202 2.23 -9.04 -11.43
N PHE A 203 1.76 -9.78 -12.43
CA PHE A 203 2.16 -9.63 -13.84
C PHE A 203 1.00 -9.26 -14.76
N ARG A 204 -0.25 -9.34 -14.24
CA ARG A 204 -1.45 -9.07 -15.04
C ARG A 204 -1.61 -7.57 -15.29
N ARG A 205 -1.84 -7.19 -16.56
CA ARG A 205 -2.23 -5.82 -16.91
C ARG A 205 -3.51 -5.42 -16.15
N GLY A 206 -3.52 -4.21 -15.59
CA GLY A 206 -4.60 -3.72 -14.74
C GLY A 206 -4.67 -4.40 -13.36
N GLY A 207 -3.70 -5.25 -13.03
CA GLY A 207 -3.57 -5.95 -11.75
C GLY A 207 -2.47 -5.39 -10.84
N GLN A 208 -2.14 -4.10 -11.00
CA GLN A 208 -1.12 -3.42 -10.21
C GLN A 208 0.33 -3.82 -10.53
N GLN A 209 0.56 -4.42 -11.71
CA GLN A 209 1.86 -4.96 -12.14
C GLN A 209 2.99 -3.92 -12.15
N PHE A 210 2.71 -2.66 -12.47
CA PHE A 210 3.75 -1.64 -12.65
C PHE A 210 4.48 -1.31 -11.34
N TRP A 211 3.84 -1.40 -10.17
CA TRP A 211 4.52 -1.20 -8.89
C TRP A 211 5.50 -2.32 -8.57
N PHE A 212 5.22 -3.56 -8.96
CA PHE A 212 6.17 -4.66 -8.85
C PHE A 212 7.38 -4.42 -9.75
N PHE A 213 7.16 -4.05 -11.01
CA PHE A 213 8.23 -3.65 -11.91
C PHE A 213 9.05 -2.44 -11.38
N PHE A 214 8.38 -1.41 -10.86
CA PHE A 214 9.06 -0.25 -10.28
C PHE A 214 9.92 -0.62 -9.08
N SER A 215 9.54 -1.62 -8.30
CA SER A 215 10.33 -2.14 -7.19
C SER A 215 11.65 -2.75 -7.65
N HIS A 216 11.65 -3.51 -8.76
CA HIS A 216 12.90 -4.00 -9.36
C HIS A 216 13.76 -2.83 -9.86
N ALA A 217 13.15 -1.88 -10.55
CA ALA A 217 13.88 -0.77 -11.16
C ALA A 217 14.44 0.24 -10.14
N ALA A 218 13.79 0.42 -8.99
CA ALA A 218 14.19 1.40 -7.97
C ALA A 218 15.64 1.20 -7.51
N ALA A 219 16.09 -0.05 -7.35
CA ALA A 219 17.45 -0.39 -6.97
C ALA A 219 18.52 0.07 -7.97
N TYR A 220 18.13 0.28 -9.24
CA TYR A 220 19.03 0.63 -10.32
C TYR A 220 18.89 2.06 -10.82
N THR A 221 17.84 2.78 -10.39
CA THR A 221 17.49 4.09 -10.97
C THR A 221 17.36 5.20 -9.92
N ASN A 222 17.11 4.87 -8.66
CA ASN A 222 17.02 5.85 -7.58
C ASN A 222 18.43 6.20 -7.06
N ASN A 223 19.20 6.96 -7.86
CA ASN A 223 20.59 7.26 -7.56
C ASN A 223 20.75 8.39 -6.54
N PRO A 224 21.39 8.15 -5.38
CA PRO A 224 21.59 9.18 -4.36
C PRO A 224 22.47 10.34 -4.80
N ASN A 225 23.30 10.17 -5.84
CA ASN A 225 24.14 11.23 -6.40
C ASN A 225 23.36 12.15 -7.37
N TYR A 226 22.16 11.74 -7.79
CA TYR A 226 21.25 12.56 -8.59
C TYR A 226 19.80 12.31 -8.17
N PRO A 227 19.40 12.79 -6.97
CA PRO A 227 18.10 12.49 -6.40
C PRO A 227 16.94 13.06 -7.23
N GLY A 228 15.84 12.31 -7.25
CA GLY A 228 14.63 12.66 -7.99
C GLY A 228 14.66 12.29 -9.47
N ALA A 229 15.74 11.69 -9.98
CA ALA A 229 15.87 11.34 -11.40
C ALA A 229 15.36 9.93 -11.74
N MET A 230 14.56 9.29 -10.86
CA MET A 230 14.05 7.95 -11.15
C MET A 230 13.11 7.95 -12.36
N PHE A 231 12.03 8.72 -12.35
CA PHE A 231 11.01 8.72 -13.40
C PHE A 231 11.27 9.76 -14.50
N PHE A 232 11.64 10.95 -14.08
CA PHE A 232 11.93 12.08 -14.98
C PHE A 232 13.22 12.77 -14.56
N ASP A 233 13.88 13.41 -15.51
CA ASP A 233 14.99 14.31 -15.21
C ASP A 233 14.48 15.53 -14.43
N PRO A 234 14.99 15.79 -13.21
CA PRO A 234 14.48 16.87 -12.37
C PRO A 234 14.85 18.29 -12.87
N GLU A 235 15.62 18.40 -13.94
CA GLU A 235 15.98 19.67 -14.56
C GLU A 235 15.21 19.95 -15.86
N THR A 236 14.84 18.91 -16.63
CA THR A 236 14.23 19.05 -17.96
C THR A 236 12.83 18.46 -18.05
N MET A 237 12.46 17.60 -17.10
CA MET A 237 11.24 16.77 -17.16
C MET A 237 11.25 15.76 -18.32
N ASP A 238 12.41 15.41 -18.84
CA ASP A 238 12.53 14.32 -19.80
C ASP A 238 12.35 12.97 -19.11
N ALA A 239 11.57 12.09 -19.73
CA ALA A 239 11.32 10.76 -19.21
C ALA A 239 12.63 9.96 -19.08
N GLN A 240 12.82 9.29 -17.94
CA GLN A 240 14.00 8.47 -17.65
C GLN A 240 13.71 6.95 -17.68
N ILE A 241 12.47 6.57 -17.93
CA ILE A 241 12.01 5.17 -17.80
C ILE A 241 12.66 4.20 -18.80
N ASN A 242 13.35 4.67 -19.82
CA ASN A 242 14.02 3.83 -20.81
C ASN A 242 15.55 3.79 -20.66
N ASN A 243 16.10 4.30 -19.55
CA ASN A 243 17.54 4.24 -19.31
C ASN A 243 17.99 2.81 -18.91
N PRO A 244 19.29 2.49 -18.96
CA PRO A 244 19.81 1.15 -18.66
C PRO A 244 19.41 0.58 -17.30
N GLY A 245 19.18 1.41 -16.28
CA GLY A 245 18.71 0.95 -14.96
C GLY A 245 17.29 0.40 -15.02
N TRP A 246 16.40 1.09 -15.72
CA TRP A 246 15.03 0.64 -15.94
C TRP A 246 14.95 -0.61 -16.80
N VAL A 247 15.75 -0.70 -17.85
CA VAL A 247 15.83 -1.88 -18.72
C VAL A 247 16.27 -3.11 -17.91
N LYS A 248 17.32 -2.97 -17.07
CA LYS A 248 17.78 -4.03 -16.18
C LYS A 248 16.67 -4.48 -15.21
N GLY A 249 15.96 -3.54 -14.58
CA GLY A 249 14.83 -3.87 -13.71
C GLY A 249 13.72 -4.62 -14.44
N LEU A 250 13.42 -4.25 -15.70
CA LEU A 250 12.40 -4.95 -16.50
C LEU A 250 12.84 -6.36 -16.90
N GLU A 251 14.11 -6.55 -17.26
CA GLU A 251 14.66 -7.87 -17.58
C GLU A 251 14.56 -8.83 -16.38
N GLU A 252 14.86 -8.35 -15.17
CA GLU A 252 14.74 -9.11 -13.93
C GLU A 252 13.29 -9.43 -13.60
N TYR A 253 12.38 -8.47 -13.72
CA TYR A 253 10.94 -8.68 -13.52
C TYR A 253 10.38 -9.72 -14.52
N ILE A 254 10.77 -9.67 -15.79
CA ILE A 254 10.41 -10.69 -16.78
C ILE A 254 11.02 -12.06 -16.43
N ARG A 255 12.24 -12.10 -15.87
CA ARG A 255 12.82 -13.35 -15.40
C ARG A 255 12.03 -13.91 -14.22
N ALA A 256 11.62 -13.09 -13.26
CA ALA A 256 10.79 -13.49 -12.12
C ALA A 256 9.46 -14.13 -12.58
N SER A 257 8.84 -13.63 -13.65
CA SER A 257 7.58 -14.18 -14.17
C SER A 257 7.68 -15.64 -14.62
N LYS A 258 8.90 -16.12 -14.95
CA LYS A 258 9.18 -17.51 -15.36
C LYS A 258 9.47 -18.42 -14.19
N LEU A 259 9.63 -17.88 -12.98
CA LEU A 259 9.94 -18.60 -11.75
C LEU A 259 8.71 -18.72 -10.83
N GLY A 260 7.56 -18.27 -11.28
CA GLY A 260 6.28 -18.39 -10.60
C GLY A 260 5.46 -19.62 -11.01
N PRO A 261 4.26 -19.77 -10.42
CA PRO A 261 3.28 -20.78 -10.82
C PRO A 261 2.91 -20.67 -12.32
N PRO A 262 2.43 -21.74 -12.95
CA PRO A 262 2.17 -21.76 -14.41
C PRO A 262 1.24 -20.66 -14.94
N ASN A 263 0.34 -20.15 -14.10
CA ASN A 263 -0.60 -19.07 -14.40
C ASN A 263 -0.17 -17.69 -13.86
N ALA A 264 1.08 -17.53 -13.43
CA ALA A 264 1.59 -16.31 -12.81
C ALA A 264 1.35 -15.04 -13.66
N LEU A 265 1.37 -15.14 -14.99
CA LEU A 265 1.09 -14.02 -15.90
C LEU A 265 -0.34 -13.43 -15.72
N ASN A 266 -1.25 -14.18 -15.09
CA ASN A 266 -2.61 -13.73 -14.77
C ASN A 266 -2.74 -13.24 -13.32
N PHE A 267 -1.66 -13.19 -12.56
CA PHE A 267 -1.69 -12.76 -11.17
C PHE A 267 -1.82 -11.24 -11.07
N SER A 268 -2.80 -10.82 -10.29
CA SER A 268 -2.83 -9.53 -9.61
C SER A 268 -2.34 -9.72 -8.17
N PHE A 269 -2.37 -8.68 -7.40
CA PHE A 269 -1.97 -8.71 -6.00
C PHE A 269 -2.73 -9.75 -5.16
N GLY A 270 -4.03 -9.95 -5.41
CA GLY A 270 -4.83 -10.96 -4.71
C GLY A 270 -4.33 -12.40 -4.93
N GLU A 271 -3.97 -12.75 -6.16
CA GLU A 271 -3.41 -14.07 -6.50
C GLU A 271 -1.99 -14.24 -5.91
N VAL A 272 -1.19 -13.17 -5.84
CA VAL A 272 0.12 -13.19 -5.15
C VAL A 272 -0.08 -13.54 -3.68
N ASN A 273 -0.97 -12.86 -2.97
CA ASN A 273 -1.29 -13.15 -1.57
C ASN A 273 -1.77 -14.59 -1.36
N ALA A 274 -2.63 -15.07 -2.25
CA ALA A 274 -3.12 -16.45 -2.20
C ALA A 274 -2.00 -17.48 -2.42
N ALA A 275 -1.06 -17.23 -3.33
CA ALA A 275 0.07 -18.10 -3.59
C ALA A 275 1.03 -18.15 -2.39
N VAL A 276 1.33 -17.00 -1.77
CA VAL A 276 2.18 -16.92 -0.56
C VAL A 276 1.51 -17.62 0.61
N ALA A 277 0.28 -17.23 0.96
CA ALA A 277 -0.45 -17.83 2.08
C ALA A 277 -0.73 -19.33 1.88
N GLY A 278 -0.93 -19.76 0.62
CA GLY A 278 -1.05 -21.16 0.25
C GLY A 278 0.24 -21.97 0.36
N GLY A 279 1.39 -21.32 0.61
CA GLY A 279 2.70 -21.97 0.70
C GLY A 279 3.22 -22.46 -0.65
N GLN A 280 2.72 -21.92 -1.75
CA GLN A 280 3.08 -22.34 -3.11
C GLN A 280 4.41 -21.76 -3.59
N VAL A 281 4.92 -20.71 -2.93
CA VAL A 281 6.17 -20.04 -3.31
C VAL A 281 7.13 -19.95 -2.14
N ALA A 282 8.44 -19.91 -2.44
CA ALA A 282 9.48 -19.77 -1.43
C ALA A 282 9.66 -18.34 -0.96
N GLU A 283 9.45 -17.39 -1.86
CA GLU A 283 9.59 -15.97 -1.62
C GLU A 283 8.63 -15.15 -2.50
N SER A 284 8.49 -13.87 -2.18
CA SER A 284 7.69 -12.91 -2.93
C SER A 284 8.11 -11.49 -2.56
N ILE A 285 7.71 -10.52 -3.36
CA ILE A 285 7.66 -9.11 -2.96
C ILE A 285 6.21 -8.62 -2.99
N GLY A 286 5.91 -7.59 -2.22
CA GLY A 286 4.58 -7.00 -2.20
C GLY A 286 4.40 -6.07 -0.99
N TRP A 287 3.18 -5.61 -0.81
CA TRP A 287 2.84 -4.79 0.35
C TRP A 287 2.84 -5.60 1.64
N GLY A 288 2.91 -4.92 2.77
CA GLY A 288 3.02 -5.55 4.09
C GLY A 288 1.85 -6.47 4.44
N ASP A 289 0.66 -6.23 3.90
CA ASP A 289 -0.51 -7.11 4.12
C ASP A 289 -0.31 -8.54 3.56
N THR A 290 0.60 -8.76 2.60
CA THR A 290 1.05 -10.11 2.21
C THR A 290 1.57 -10.87 3.42
N GLY A 291 2.42 -10.23 4.25
CA GLY A 291 2.93 -10.82 5.48
C GLY A 291 1.84 -11.09 6.50
N VAL A 292 0.89 -10.15 6.65
CA VAL A 292 -0.25 -10.27 7.58
C VAL A 292 -1.16 -11.46 7.19
N ILE A 293 -1.51 -11.57 5.91
CA ILE A 293 -2.34 -12.67 5.40
C ILE A 293 -1.60 -14.00 5.54
N ALA A 294 -0.31 -14.02 5.23
CA ALA A 294 0.52 -15.22 5.32
C ALA A 294 0.74 -15.70 6.77
N ALA A 295 0.68 -14.79 7.74
CA ALA A 295 0.78 -15.14 9.16
C ALA A 295 -0.56 -15.56 9.79
N ASP A 296 -1.70 -15.17 9.22
CA ASP A 296 -3.02 -15.48 9.77
C ASP A 296 -3.35 -16.98 9.68
N PRO A 297 -3.46 -17.72 10.80
CA PRO A 297 -3.73 -19.17 10.79
C PRO A 297 -5.08 -19.54 10.19
N LYS A 298 -6.00 -18.59 10.02
CA LYS A 298 -7.31 -18.83 9.41
C LYS A 298 -7.26 -18.80 7.88
N GLN A 299 -6.25 -18.15 7.30
CA GLN A 299 -6.12 -17.93 5.87
C GLN A 299 -4.89 -18.62 5.28
N SER A 300 -3.87 -18.92 6.10
CA SER A 300 -2.55 -19.34 5.65
C SER A 300 -2.21 -20.78 6.05
N LYS A 301 -1.53 -21.49 5.15
CA LYS A 301 -0.89 -22.80 5.39
C LYS A 301 0.53 -22.66 5.97
N ILE A 302 1.06 -21.44 6.00
CA ILE A 302 2.44 -21.15 6.42
C ILE A 302 2.54 -20.22 7.63
N SER A 303 1.43 -20.06 8.37
CA SER A 303 1.43 -19.31 9.63
C SER A 303 2.53 -19.82 10.57
N GLY A 304 3.26 -18.91 11.20
CA GLY A 304 4.44 -19.20 12.03
C GLY A 304 5.73 -19.48 11.25
N LYS A 305 5.73 -19.30 9.91
CA LYS A 305 6.86 -19.57 9.02
C LYS A 305 7.19 -18.41 8.07
N VAL A 306 6.67 -17.22 8.37
CA VAL A 306 6.74 -16.05 7.49
C VAL A 306 7.86 -15.13 7.92
N GLY A 307 8.85 -14.92 7.06
CA GLY A 307 9.89 -13.92 7.24
C GLY A 307 9.64 -12.68 6.39
N SER A 308 10.14 -11.53 6.84
CA SER A 308 10.07 -10.27 6.12
C SER A 308 11.41 -9.54 6.14
N ALA A 309 11.73 -8.84 5.05
CA ALA A 309 12.91 -7.99 4.93
C ALA A 309 12.63 -6.81 3.98
N MET A 310 13.54 -5.84 3.92
CA MET A 310 13.51 -4.81 2.88
C MET A 310 13.68 -5.43 1.48
N LEU A 311 13.23 -4.70 0.45
CA LEU A 311 13.53 -5.06 -0.94
C LEU A 311 15.04 -5.14 -1.20
N PRO A 312 15.45 -6.01 -2.14
CA PRO A 312 16.83 -6.06 -2.60
C PRO A 312 17.30 -4.72 -3.17
N GLY A 313 18.59 -4.49 -3.10
CA GLY A 313 19.26 -3.31 -3.63
C GLY A 313 20.28 -3.61 -4.71
N SER A 314 21.20 -2.67 -4.93
CA SER A 314 22.29 -2.77 -5.91
C SER A 314 23.54 -2.05 -5.43
N ASP A 315 24.71 -2.52 -5.84
CA ASP A 315 25.99 -1.81 -5.70
C ASP A 315 26.35 -0.98 -6.94
N GLU A 316 25.54 -1.07 -7.99
CA GLU A 316 25.64 -0.25 -9.19
C GLU A 316 24.29 0.41 -9.50
N ILE A 317 24.24 1.74 -9.56
CA ILE A 317 23.01 2.50 -9.82
C ILE A 317 23.26 3.45 -11.00
N TRP A 318 22.32 3.47 -11.95
CA TRP A 318 22.42 4.35 -13.10
C TRP A 318 22.29 5.82 -12.69
N ASN A 319 23.25 6.63 -13.13
CA ASN A 319 23.23 8.07 -12.91
C ASN A 319 22.72 8.76 -14.19
N ALA A 320 21.50 9.24 -14.17
CA ALA A 320 20.85 9.86 -15.32
C ALA A 320 21.55 11.14 -15.78
N LYS A 321 22.25 11.85 -14.89
CA LYS A 321 23.00 13.07 -15.22
C LYS A 321 24.29 12.77 -15.98
N THR A 322 25.07 11.81 -15.50
CA THR A 322 26.37 11.46 -16.13
C THR A 322 26.23 10.42 -17.22
N LYS A 323 25.05 9.78 -17.34
CA LYS A 323 24.77 8.65 -18.25
C LYS A 323 25.76 7.50 -18.07
N LYS A 324 26.09 7.17 -16.81
CA LYS A 324 26.98 6.09 -16.40
C LYS A 324 26.45 5.37 -15.18
N TRP A 325 26.94 4.17 -14.96
CA TRP A 325 26.71 3.43 -13.72
C TRP A 325 27.66 3.97 -12.63
N ASP A 326 27.08 4.45 -11.53
CA ASP A 326 27.81 4.76 -10.30
C ASP A 326 27.97 3.45 -9.51
N LYS A 327 29.22 3.14 -9.11
CA LYS A 327 29.56 1.99 -8.26
C LYS A 327 29.69 2.42 -6.83
N PHE A 328 29.10 1.64 -5.94
CA PHE A 328 29.13 1.87 -4.50
C PHE A 328 29.95 0.77 -3.81
N PRO A 329 30.65 1.08 -2.70
CA PRO A 329 31.50 0.09 -1.99
C PRO A 329 30.69 -1.00 -1.29
N ALA A 330 29.38 -0.80 -1.14
CA ALA A 330 28.42 -1.76 -0.58
C ALA A 330 27.10 -1.65 -1.30
N VAL A 331 26.30 -2.71 -1.25
CA VAL A 331 24.93 -2.71 -1.76
C VAL A 331 24.13 -1.58 -1.11
N GLN A 332 23.57 -0.72 -1.94
CA GLN A 332 22.61 0.30 -1.52
C GLN A 332 21.24 -0.35 -1.45
N PRO A 333 20.49 -0.24 -0.34
CA PRO A 333 19.11 -0.70 -0.30
C PRO A 333 18.28 -0.03 -1.37
N GLY A 334 17.31 -0.76 -1.93
CA GLY A 334 16.38 -0.26 -2.95
C GLY A 334 14.92 -0.20 -2.49
N PRO A 335 14.58 0.36 -1.30
CA PRO A 335 13.22 0.43 -0.85
C PRO A 335 12.38 1.35 -1.74
N PHE A 336 11.16 0.92 -2.01
CA PHE A 336 10.21 1.65 -2.84
C PHE A 336 8.86 1.77 -2.12
N MET A 337 8.41 2.99 -1.89
CA MET A 337 7.06 3.29 -1.41
C MET A 337 6.06 3.14 -2.56
N ALA A 338 5.75 1.91 -2.87
CA ALA A 338 4.75 1.54 -3.85
C ALA A 338 3.37 1.61 -3.19
N PHE A 339 2.70 2.47 -3.46
CA PHE A 339 2.46 3.83 -3.91
C PHE A 339 2.40 4.84 -2.73
N GLY A 340 2.73 4.40 -1.51
CA GLY A 340 2.69 5.21 -0.28
C GLY A 340 1.39 5.08 0.51
N GLY A 341 0.51 4.16 0.11
CA GLY A 341 -0.73 3.85 0.84
C GLY A 341 -1.92 4.73 0.51
N TRP A 342 -3.08 4.20 0.81
CA TRP A 342 -4.34 4.85 0.50
C TRP A 342 -4.56 6.13 1.30
N GLN A 343 -5.12 7.11 0.62
CA GLN A 343 -5.58 8.38 1.18
C GLN A 343 -7.09 8.43 1.19
N ILE A 344 -7.66 9.19 2.13
CA ILE A 344 -9.08 9.53 2.14
C ILE A 344 -9.25 11.04 2.19
N ALA A 345 -10.18 11.58 1.41
CA ALA A 345 -10.45 13.02 1.35
C ALA A 345 -11.94 13.31 1.23
N VAL A 346 -12.29 14.57 1.50
CA VAL A 346 -13.65 15.07 1.49
C VAL A 346 -13.83 16.04 0.30
N PRO A 347 -14.72 15.74 -0.68
CA PRO A 347 -15.06 16.66 -1.77
C PRO A 347 -15.67 17.98 -1.27
N LYS A 348 -15.36 19.11 -1.92
CA LYS A 348 -15.89 20.44 -1.56
C LYS A 348 -17.42 20.54 -1.61
N VAL A 349 -18.03 19.78 -2.52
CA VAL A 349 -19.49 19.87 -2.79
C VAL A 349 -20.32 19.00 -1.86
N GLY A 350 -19.71 18.20 -0.99
CA GLY A 350 -20.39 17.34 -0.01
C GLY A 350 -21.22 18.19 0.99
N LYS A 351 -22.44 17.74 1.26
CA LYS A 351 -23.35 18.42 2.20
C LYS A 351 -23.00 18.19 3.66
N ASN A 352 -22.31 17.09 3.96
CA ASN A 352 -22.03 16.58 5.31
C ASN A 352 -20.56 16.75 5.69
N GLN A 353 -19.93 17.87 5.35
CA GLN A 353 -18.48 18.12 5.52
C GLN A 353 -17.97 17.80 6.94
N GLN A 354 -18.68 18.28 7.97
CA GLN A 354 -18.29 18.05 9.36
C GLN A 354 -18.38 16.57 9.74
N ALA A 355 -19.47 15.90 9.37
CA ALA A 355 -19.63 14.46 9.63
C ALA A 355 -18.58 13.62 8.87
N ALA A 356 -18.26 14.02 7.62
CA ALA A 356 -17.24 13.35 6.82
C ALA A 356 -15.85 13.46 7.47
N TRP A 357 -15.42 14.62 7.93
CA TRP A 357 -14.15 14.76 8.64
C TRP A 357 -14.15 14.08 10.03
N ASP A 358 -15.28 14.04 10.73
CA ASP A 358 -15.41 13.27 11.98
C ASP A 358 -15.29 11.76 11.72
N PHE A 359 -15.87 11.27 10.62
CA PHE A 359 -15.64 9.89 10.18
C PHE A 359 -14.18 9.61 9.85
N VAL A 360 -13.51 10.49 9.07
CA VAL A 360 -12.08 10.37 8.77
C VAL A 360 -11.26 10.26 10.06
N LYS A 361 -11.52 11.14 11.04
CA LYS A 361 -10.85 11.12 12.34
C LYS A 361 -11.06 9.80 13.08
N THR A 362 -12.26 9.23 13.05
CA THR A 362 -12.57 7.95 13.68
C THR A 362 -11.85 6.79 12.97
N LEU A 363 -11.99 6.71 11.64
CA LEU A 363 -11.38 5.68 10.79
C LEU A 363 -9.87 5.61 10.99
N THR A 364 -9.22 6.77 11.04
CA THR A 364 -7.76 6.87 11.09
C THR A 364 -7.20 7.02 12.50
N SER A 365 -8.04 6.91 13.54
CA SER A 365 -7.57 6.89 14.94
C SER A 365 -6.59 5.73 15.16
N PRO A 366 -5.63 5.85 16.11
CA PRO A 366 -4.64 4.80 16.38
C PRO A 366 -5.26 3.43 16.65
N ASP A 367 -6.38 3.38 17.38
CA ASP A 367 -7.04 2.12 17.73
C ASP A 367 -7.72 1.46 16.51
N VAL A 368 -8.53 2.22 15.75
CA VAL A 368 -9.27 1.68 14.59
C VAL A 368 -8.31 1.29 13.47
N SER A 369 -7.37 2.18 13.13
CA SER A 369 -6.39 1.89 12.08
C SER A 369 -5.40 0.80 12.48
N GLY A 370 -5.03 0.71 13.76
CA GLY A 370 -4.22 -0.39 14.28
C GLY A 370 -4.94 -1.74 14.20
N GLN A 371 -6.24 -1.78 14.53
CA GLN A 371 -7.04 -3.00 14.36
C GLN A 371 -7.16 -3.38 12.88
N ALA A 372 -7.32 -2.41 11.98
CA ALA A 372 -7.32 -2.66 10.54
C ALA A 372 -5.97 -3.25 10.08
N ALA A 373 -4.84 -2.71 10.53
CA ALA A 373 -3.50 -3.15 10.14
C ALA A 373 -3.18 -4.62 10.50
N ILE A 374 -3.79 -5.16 11.56
CA ILE A 374 -3.63 -6.58 11.94
C ILE A 374 -4.73 -7.49 11.37
N THR A 375 -5.66 -6.96 10.58
CA THR A 375 -6.74 -7.75 9.99
C THR A 375 -6.32 -8.20 8.59
N GLY A 376 -6.06 -9.49 8.43
CA GLY A 376 -5.68 -10.08 7.15
C GLY A 376 -6.69 -9.75 6.04
N GLY A 377 -6.20 -9.16 4.95
CA GLY A 377 -7.03 -8.73 3.83
C GLY A 377 -7.64 -7.34 3.96
N SER A 378 -7.33 -6.57 5.02
CA SER A 378 -7.79 -5.18 5.12
C SER A 378 -7.08 -4.24 4.13
N GLY A 379 -5.88 -4.60 3.68
CA GLY A 379 -5.00 -3.78 2.86
C GLY A 379 -4.40 -2.57 3.60
N VAL A 380 -4.49 -2.55 4.94
CA VAL A 380 -3.90 -1.47 5.76
C VAL A 380 -2.56 -1.90 6.31
N ASN A 381 -1.53 -1.15 5.99
CA ASN A 381 -0.17 -1.32 6.49
C ASN A 381 0.17 -0.28 7.56
N PRO A 382 1.19 -0.51 8.39
CA PRO A 382 1.59 0.44 9.42
C PRO A 382 1.99 1.81 8.82
N TYR A 383 1.33 2.88 9.26
CA TYR A 383 1.67 4.26 8.88
C TYR A 383 1.77 5.21 10.07
N ARG A 384 1.63 4.65 11.28
CA ARG A 384 1.75 5.37 12.54
C ARG A 384 2.89 4.80 13.38
N LYS A 385 3.54 5.66 14.14
CA LYS A 385 4.55 5.25 15.12
C LYS A 385 3.97 4.28 16.16
N SER A 386 2.72 4.52 16.59
CA SER A 386 2.00 3.63 17.50
C SER A 386 1.73 2.26 16.89
N HIS A 387 1.56 2.14 15.58
CA HIS A 387 1.38 0.84 14.93
C HIS A 387 2.63 -0.02 15.07
N THR A 388 3.81 0.54 14.81
CA THR A 388 5.08 -0.20 14.89
C THR A 388 5.56 -0.43 16.31
N ALA A 389 5.20 0.47 17.25
CA ALA A 389 5.60 0.36 18.65
C ALA A 389 4.75 -0.62 19.48
N ASN A 390 3.53 -0.94 19.05
CA ASN A 390 2.58 -1.77 19.82
C ASN A 390 2.75 -3.27 19.53
N LEU A 391 3.79 -3.89 20.06
CA LEU A 391 4.06 -5.33 19.86
C LEU A 391 2.92 -6.24 20.35
N GLN A 392 2.16 -5.81 21.37
CA GLN A 392 1.00 -6.57 21.86
C GLN A 392 -0.11 -6.67 20.81
N LEU A 393 -0.30 -5.63 19.99
CA LEU A 393 -1.24 -5.66 18.87
C LEU A 393 -0.87 -6.77 17.89
N TRP A 394 0.40 -6.82 17.49
CA TRP A 394 0.94 -7.76 16.50
C TRP A 394 1.04 -9.19 16.99
N SER A 395 1.18 -9.42 18.30
CA SER A 395 1.21 -10.76 18.88
C SER A 395 -0.09 -11.56 18.68
N LYS A 396 -1.16 -10.91 18.22
CA LYS A 396 -2.43 -11.58 17.87
C LYS A 396 -2.35 -12.42 16.59
N ILE A 397 -1.39 -12.10 15.71
CA ILE A 397 -1.24 -12.74 14.39
C ILE A 397 0.17 -13.27 14.12
N PHE A 398 1.20 -12.62 14.64
CA PHE A 398 2.59 -12.99 14.44
C PHE A 398 3.20 -13.65 15.67
N THR A 399 4.11 -14.58 15.45
CA THR A 399 5.10 -14.97 16.47
C THR A 399 6.02 -13.78 16.77
N PRO A 400 6.74 -13.78 17.91
CA PRO A 400 7.67 -12.67 18.22
C PRO A 400 8.74 -12.44 17.15
N GLU A 401 9.25 -13.50 16.53
CA GLU A 401 10.25 -13.41 15.47
C GLU A 401 9.65 -12.85 14.18
N GLU A 402 8.49 -13.32 13.75
CA GLU A 402 7.77 -12.78 12.59
C GLU A 402 7.44 -11.29 12.80
N ALA A 403 6.91 -10.91 13.97
CA ALA A 403 6.58 -9.52 14.27
C ALA A 403 7.82 -8.60 14.19
N LYS A 404 8.95 -9.07 14.75
CA LYS A 404 10.21 -8.32 14.70
C LYS A 404 10.68 -8.09 13.26
N GLN A 405 10.65 -9.13 12.43
CA GLN A 405 11.07 -9.02 11.04
C GLN A 405 10.11 -8.17 10.22
N TYR A 406 8.80 -8.37 10.37
CA TYR A 406 7.77 -7.62 9.67
C TYR A 406 7.84 -6.12 9.99
N LEU A 407 7.80 -5.75 11.26
CA LEU A 407 7.85 -4.34 11.68
C LEU A 407 9.21 -3.70 11.36
N GLY A 408 10.29 -4.46 11.49
CA GLY A 408 11.62 -4.01 11.08
C GLY A 408 11.68 -3.72 9.59
N ALA A 409 11.20 -4.62 8.75
CA ALA A 409 11.18 -4.43 7.29
C ALA A 409 10.39 -3.19 6.87
N GLN A 410 9.21 -2.96 7.50
CA GLN A 410 8.39 -1.77 7.25
C GLN A 410 9.12 -0.49 7.69
N ALA A 411 9.58 -0.45 8.94
CA ALA A 411 10.24 0.73 9.50
C ALA A 411 11.54 1.09 8.76
N ASP A 412 12.39 0.09 8.48
CA ASP A 412 13.65 0.27 7.78
C ASP A 412 13.44 0.76 6.34
N SER A 413 12.39 0.25 5.66
CA SER A 413 12.06 0.68 4.31
C SER A 413 11.58 2.13 4.26
N ILE A 414 10.65 2.52 5.15
CA ILE A 414 10.07 3.86 5.19
C ILE A 414 11.12 4.91 5.61
N ASN A 415 12.01 4.56 6.54
CA ASN A 415 13.00 5.47 7.11
C ASN A 415 14.36 5.42 6.37
N ALA A 416 14.48 4.64 5.30
CA ALA A 416 15.71 4.59 4.51
C ALA A 416 16.00 5.97 3.88
N LYS A 417 17.26 6.41 3.96
CA LYS A 417 17.68 7.70 3.39
C LYS A 417 17.37 7.84 1.90
N ASN A 418 17.40 6.72 1.19
CA ASN A 418 17.19 6.64 -0.25
C ASN A 418 15.91 5.87 -0.60
N VAL A 419 14.84 6.05 0.18
CA VAL A 419 13.55 5.47 -0.20
C VAL A 419 13.06 6.12 -1.49
N ALA A 420 12.77 5.27 -2.50
CA ALA A 420 12.16 5.73 -3.73
C ALA A 420 10.67 6.00 -3.47
N LEU A 421 10.20 7.18 -3.88
CA LEU A 421 8.79 7.54 -3.85
C LEU A 421 8.17 7.27 -5.22
N ASP A 422 6.92 6.88 -5.26
CA ASP A 422 6.16 6.85 -6.50
C ASP A 422 6.00 8.27 -7.07
N MET A 423 5.84 8.37 -8.39
CA MET A 423 5.59 9.68 -9.01
C MET A 423 4.24 10.25 -8.55
N ARG A 424 4.19 11.56 -8.39
CA ARG A 424 2.99 12.26 -7.97
C ARG A 424 2.90 13.60 -8.69
N LEU A 425 2.15 13.62 -9.77
CA LEU A 425 2.02 14.78 -10.66
C LEU A 425 0.68 14.74 -11.40
N PRO A 426 0.20 15.89 -11.90
CA PRO A 426 -1.03 15.93 -12.69
C PRO A 426 -0.99 14.96 -13.86
N GLY A 427 -2.08 14.21 -14.08
CA GLY A 427 -2.17 13.22 -15.13
C GLY A 427 -1.54 11.86 -14.79
N TYR A 428 -1.21 11.58 -13.53
CA TYR A 428 -0.60 10.33 -13.07
C TYR A 428 -1.23 9.08 -13.70
N PHE A 429 -2.57 9.04 -13.76
CA PHE A 429 -3.29 7.90 -14.33
C PHE A 429 -2.91 7.65 -15.80
N SER A 430 -2.80 8.72 -16.60
CA SER A 430 -2.39 8.61 -18.01
C SER A 430 -0.96 8.08 -18.17
N TYR A 431 -0.04 8.54 -17.33
CA TYR A 431 1.34 8.05 -17.34
C TYR A 431 1.41 6.56 -16.99
N THR A 432 0.69 6.10 -15.98
CA THR A 432 0.70 4.69 -15.55
C THR A 432 -0.02 3.76 -16.53
N GLU A 433 -1.09 4.21 -17.21
CA GLU A 433 -1.76 3.42 -18.25
C GLU A 433 -0.82 3.07 -19.42
N VAL A 434 0.05 3.99 -19.81
CA VAL A 434 1.06 3.71 -20.84
C VAL A 434 2.01 2.61 -20.39
N VAL A 435 2.46 2.67 -19.12
CA VAL A 435 3.32 1.62 -18.55
C VAL A 435 2.61 0.27 -18.54
N GLU A 436 1.35 0.23 -18.07
CA GLU A 436 0.55 -1.00 -18.03
C GLU A 436 0.44 -1.69 -19.40
N ILE A 437 0.28 -0.89 -20.47
CA ILE A 437 0.17 -1.41 -21.84
C ILE A 437 1.48 -2.02 -22.30
N GLU A 438 2.58 -1.27 -22.22
CA GLU A 438 3.87 -1.68 -22.77
C GLU A 438 4.53 -2.77 -21.92
N LEU A 439 4.37 -2.70 -20.59
CA LEU A 439 4.82 -3.73 -19.66
C LEU A 439 4.14 -5.08 -19.95
N GLY A 440 2.80 -5.07 -20.16
CA GLY A 440 2.07 -6.28 -20.53
C GLY A 440 2.60 -6.92 -21.81
N LYS A 441 2.95 -6.12 -22.84
CA LYS A 441 3.57 -6.62 -24.09
C LYS A 441 4.95 -7.24 -23.83
N ALA A 442 5.77 -6.58 -23.00
CA ALA A 442 7.13 -7.05 -22.70
C ALA A 442 7.12 -8.36 -21.92
N VAL A 443 6.27 -8.46 -20.89
CA VAL A 443 6.10 -9.69 -20.07
C VAL A 443 5.56 -10.84 -20.92
N ALA A 444 4.65 -10.56 -21.85
CA ALA A 444 4.15 -11.54 -22.82
C ALA A 444 5.15 -11.92 -23.93
N GLY A 445 6.35 -11.31 -23.97
CA GLY A 445 7.37 -11.55 -24.99
C GLY A 445 7.03 -11.01 -26.39
N GLN A 446 6.08 -10.08 -26.48
CA GLN A 446 5.65 -9.47 -27.76
C GLN A 446 6.58 -8.33 -28.21
N THR A 447 7.40 -7.81 -27.29
CA THR A 447 8.40 -6.76 -27.54
C THR A 447 9.61 -6.96 -26.63
N THR A 448 10.73 -6.33 -26.98
CA THR A 448 11.92 -6.34 -26.09
C THR A 448 11.74 -5.35 -24.94
N PRO A 449 12.41 -5.57 -23.79
CA PRO A 449 12.39 -4.61 -22.67
C PRO A 449 12.73 -3.18 -23.09
N GLN A 450 13.80 -2.98 -23.87
CA GLN A 450 14.19 -1.67 -24.34
C GLN A 450 13.11 -1.03 -25.23
N ALA A 451 12.56 -1.76 -26.21
CA ALA A 451 11.54 -1.22 -27.11
C ALA A 451 10.23 -0.85 -26.38
N ALA A 452 9.83 -1.64 -25.38
CA ALA A 452 8.69 -1.31 -24.53
C ALA A 452 8.92 0.01 -23.79
N LEU A 453 10.08 0.15 -23.14
CA LEU A 453 10.40 1.34 -22.34
C LEU A 453 10.67 2.58 -23.21
N ASP A 454 11.18 2.41 -24.44
CA ASP A 454 11.28 3.51 -25.41
C ASP A 454 9.90 4.02 -25.83
N ALA A 455 8.93 3.12 -26.01
CA ALA A 455 7.55 3.50 -26.29
C ALA A 455 6.92 4.26 -25.10
N VAL A 456 7.15 3.79 -23.88
CA VAL A 456 6.71 4.51 -22.66
C VAL A 456 7.35 5.89 -22.59
N ALA A 457 8.68 6.01 -22.74
CA ALA A 457 9.39 7.28 -22.64
C ALA A 457 8.92 8.29 -23.67
N LYS A 458 8.69 7.84 -24.91
CA LYS A 458 8.13 8.68 -25.98
C LYS A 458 6.76 9.24 -25.60
N GLU A 459 5.87 8.41 -25.12
CA GLU A 459 4.52 8.82 -24.77
C GLU A 459 4.50 9.67 -23.49
N TRP A 460 5.34 9.37 -22.51
CA TRP A 460 5.51 10.19 -21.31
C TRP A 460 5.97 11.61 -21.63
N ASN A 461 6.94 11.76 -22.57
CA ASN A 461 7.36 13.07 -23.03
C ASN A 461 6.23 13.82 -23.73
N ARG A 462 5.42 13.14 -24.57
CA ARG A 462 4.24 13.72 -25.23
C ARG A 462 3.20 14.21 -24.20
N LEU A 463 2.86 13.37 -23.22
CA LEU A 463 1.95 13.73 -22.12
C LEU A 463 2.47 14.90 -21.29
N THR A 464 3.79 14.92 -21.01
CA THR A 464 4.44 16.03 -20.29
C THR A 464 4.29 17.36 -21.02
N ASP A 465 4.44 17.35 -22.35
CA ASP A 465 4.26 18.56 -23.18
C ASP A 465 2.79 18.97 -23.23
N GLU A 466 1.88 18.02 -23.37
CA GLU A 466 0.41 18.25 -23.38
C GLU A 466 -0.09 18.87 -22.07
N PHE A 467 0.35 18.36 -20.92
CA PHE A 467 0.01 18.91 -19.60
C PHE A 467 0.77 20.19 -19.24
N GLY A 468 1.74 20.58 -20.06
CA GLY A 468 2.59 21.76 -19.87
C GLY A 468 3.87 21.44 -19.09
N ARG A 469 4.98 21.18 -19.81
CA ARG A 469 6.27 20.71 -19.27
C ARG A 469 6.77 21.51 -18.06
N ALA A 470 6.69 22.84 -18.10
CA ALA A 470 7.13 23.68 -16.99
C ALA A 470 6.29 23.48 -15.73
N LYS A 471 4.98 23.31 -15.87
CA LYS A 471 4.06 23.00 -14.77
C LYS A 471 4.33 21.61 -14.20
N GLN A 472 4.51 20.62 -15.07
CA GLN A 472 4.84 19.25 -14.66
C GLN A 472 6.18 19.19 -13.94
N LEU A 473 7.20 19.90 -14.43
CA LEU A 473 8.51 19.98 -13.77
C LEU A 473 8.40 20.56 -12.35
N ALA A 474 7.65 21.64 -12.19
CA ALA A 474 7.43 22.25 -10.88
C ALA A 474 6.72 21.29 -9.91
N ALA A 475 5.66 20.62 -10.37
CA ALA A 475 4.91 19.63 -9.61
C ALA A 475 5.78 18.42 -9.24
N TYR A 476 6.53 17.88 -10.19
CA TYR A 476 7.44 16.76 -9.97
C TYR A 476 8.53 17.07 -8.94
N ARG A 477 9.22 18.22 -9.07
CA ARG A 477 10.23 18.64 -8.11
C ARG A 477 9.66 18.78 -6.70
N ALA A 478 8.48 19.39 -6.57
CA ALA A 478 7.80 19.51 -5.28
C ALA A 478 7.45 18.13 -4.69
N ALA A 479 6.92 17.21 -5.49
CA ALA A 479 6.60 15.84 -5.06
C ALA A 479 7.85 15.06 -4.61
N MET A 480 8.99 15.26 -5.31
CA MET A 480 10.28 14.63 -4.93
C MET A 480 10.99 15.36 -3.79
N GLY A 481 10.42 16.44 -3.24
CA GLY A 481 11.04 17.23 -2.16
C GLY A 481 12.27 18.01 -2.60
N LEU A 482 12.37 18.32 -3.88
CA LEU A 482 13.45 19.11 -4.47
C LEU A 482 13.13 20.61 -4.40
N PRO A 483 14.13 21.49 -4.23
CA PRO A 483 13.90 22.93 -4.28
C PRO A 483 13.23 23.37 -5.58
N ALA A 484 12.40 24.42 -5.51
CA ALA A 484 11.86 25.03 -6.72
C ALA A 484 12.99 25.44 -7.66
N LYS A 485 12.79 25.24 -8.96
CA LYS A 485 13.74 25.72 -9.99
C LYS A 485 13.62 27.23 -10.07
N LYS A 486 14.74 27.92 -9.95
CA LYS A 486 14.81 29.39 -10.09
C LYS A 486 14.66 29.82 -11.54
#